data_2b8908d5ece67a5314f6d6a58dcad2ce
#
_entry.id   2b8908d5ece67a5314f6d6a58dcad2ce
#
_cell.length_a   1.000
_cell.length_b   1.000
_cell.length_c   1.000
_cell.angle_alpha   90.00
_cell.angle_beta   90.00
_cell.angle_gamma   90.00
#
_symmetry.space_group_name_H-M   'P 1'
#
loop_
_entity.id
_entity.type
_entity.pdbx_description
1 polymer ?
#
loop_
_entity_poly.entity_id
_entity_poly.type
_entity_poly.pdbx_seq_one_letter_code
_entity_poly.pdbx_strand_id
1 'polypeptide(L)'
;MILNKKKASDQYLKISDWELDFYSRPIIEKNGKKRWELIISSSKNFNTDEIFLWNKICPANEVNSIWLTKSLSEALNDAEKKGWAKPSKIRFWRASMKSIIKKSIENIGIEALPSRRTYELFDRIKFLEQEVYPLENGYVRGVLAPTFTSKIENDAKPLPEAVRGDALTIS
;
A
#
# COMPACT_ATOMS: atom_id res chain seq x y z
N MET A 1 16.79 -23.07 26.59
CA MET A 1 16.81 -23.58 25.20
C MET A 1 15.82 -22.87 24.32
N ILE A 2 14.54 -22.96 24.66
CA ILE A 2 13.50 -22.29 23.87
C ILE A 2 13.68 -20.77 23.84
N LEU A 3 14.05 -20.19 24.97
CA LEU A 3 14.28 -18.74 25.05
C LEU A 3 15.42 -18.29 24.15
N ASN A 4 16.50 -19.07 24.11
CA ASN A 4 17.63 -18.74 23.26
C ASN A 4 17.24 -18.81 21.79
N LYS A 5 16.46 -19.79 21.43
CA LYS A 5 15.97 -19.95 20.07
C LYS A 5 15.09 -18.76 19.67
N LYS A 6 14.24 -18.32 20.57
CA LYS A 6 13.38 -17.16 20.33
C LYS A 6 14.22 -15.88 20.17
N LYS A 7 15.22 -15.70 21.02
CA LYS A 7 16.12 -14.56 20.91
C LYS A 7 16.86 -14.54 19.59
N ALA A 8 17.36 -15.69 19.18
CA ALA A 8 18.06 -15.79 17.91
C ALA A 8 17.11 -15.43 16.76
N SER A 9 15.86 -15.85 16.84
CA SER A 9 14.83 -15.52 15.84
C SER A 9 14.59 -14.01 15.79
N ASP A 10 14.50 -13.37 16.97
CA ASP A 10 14.24 -11.93 17.05
C ASP A 10 15.40 -11.13 16.46
N GLN A 11 16.63 -11.60 16.57
CA GLN A 11 17.80 -10.94 16.02
C GLN A 11 17.76 -10.83 14.50
N TYR A 12 17.00 -11.70 13.85
CA TYR A 12 16.93 -11.76 12.39
C TYR A 12 15.60 -11.26 11.86
N LEU A 13 14.83 -10.54 12.67
CA LEU A 13 13.62 -9.91 12.19
C LEU A 13 13.96 -8.85 11.15
N LYS A 14 13.18 -8.83 10.10
CA LYS A 14 13.28 -7.82 9.06
C LYS A 14 12.49 -6.61 9.52
N ILE A 15 13.14 -5.47 9.54
CA ILE A 15 12.57 -4.23 10.07
C ILE A 15 12.50 -3.20 8.95
N SER A 16 11.32 -2.63 8.75
CA SER A 16 11.14 -1.61 7.74
C SER A 16 9.87 -0.82 8.02
N ASP A 17 9.80 0.40 7.53
CA ASP A 17 8.53 1.11 7.37
C ASP A 17 7.74 0.43 6.26
N TRP A 18 6.43 0.62 6.26
CA TRP A 18 5.58 0.13 5.19
C TRP A 18 4.98 1.29 4.40
N GLU A 19 4.53 0.95 3.21
CA GLU A 19 3.83 1.86 2.29
C GLU A 19 2.51 1.22 1.93
N LEU A 20 1.46 2.03 1.81
CA LEU A 20 0.10 1.51 1.63
C LEU A 20 -0.68 2.33 0.62
N ASP A 21 -1.42 1.65 -0.25
CA ASP A 21 -2.45 2.26 -1.06
C ASP A 21 -3.74 1.47 -0.94
N PHE A 22 -4.85 2.17 -0.84
CA PHE A 22 -6.18 1.58 -0.81
C PHE A 22 -7.06 2.41 -1.73
N TYR A 23 -7.35 1.87 -2.92
CA TYR A 23 -8.07 2.62 -3.94
C TYR A 23 -8.68 1.70 -4.99
N SER A 24 -9.50 2.28 -5.86
CA SER A 24 -10.08 1.55 -6.96
C SER A 24 -9.05 1.26 -8.05
N ARG A 25 -9.26 0.15 -8.74
CA ARG A 25 -8.40 -0.29 -9.85
C ARG A 25 -9.20 -0.27 -11.16
N PRO A 26 -8.51 -0.30 -12.31
CA PRO A 26 -9.19 -0.19 -13.61
C PRO A 26 -9.84 -1.51 -14.05
N ILE A 27 -10.61 -2.09 -13.17
CA ILE A 27 -11.29 -3.37 -13.42
C ILE A 27 -12.73 -3.24 -12.96
N ILE A 28 -13.67 -3.62 -13.82
CA ILE A 28 -15.08 -3.70 -13.47
C ILE A 28 -15.38 -5.14 -13.07
N GLU A 29 -15.81 -5.32 -11.85
CA GLU A 29 -16.18 -6.64 -11.33
C GLU A 29 -17.53 -7.08 -11.90
N LYS A 30 -17.89 -8.35 -11.68
CA LYS A 30 -19.12 -8.93 -12.21
C LYS A 30 -20.37 -8.17 -11.77
N ASN A 31 -20.32 -7.53 -10.61
CA ASN A 31 -21.44 -6.76 -10.09
C ASN A 31 -21.53 -5.35 -10.71
N GLY A 32 -20.68 -5.03 -11.68
CA GLY A 32 -20.68 -3.74 -12.36
C GLY A 32 -19.95 -2.63 -11.63
N LYS A 33 -19.32 -2.93 -10.51
CA LYS A 33 -18.59 -1.94 -9.71
C LYS A 33 -17.09 -2.08 -9.89
N LYS A 34 -16.37 -0.99 -9.65
CA LYS A 34 -14.92 -1.01 -9.72
C LYS A 34 -14.34 -1.93 -8.65
N ARG A 35 -13.22 -2.57 -8.99
CA ARG A 35 -12.44 -3.30 -8.00
C ARG A 35 -11.74 -2.31 -7.08
N TRP A 36 -11.82 -2.55 -5.78
CA TRP A 36 -11.02 -1.86 -4.79
C TRP A 36 -9.97 -2.82 -4.27
N GLU A 37 -8.79 -2.30 -3.98
CA GLU A 37 -7.71 -3.17 -3.57
C GLU A 37 -6.79 -2.47 -2.59
N LEU A 38 -6.45 -3.17 -1.52
CA LEU A 38 -5.41 -2.77 -0.58
C LEU A 38 -4.09 -3.35 -1.06
N ILE A 39 -3.08 -2.50 -1.20
CA ILE A 39 -1.74 -2.92 -1.57
C ILE A 39 -0.77 -2.39 -0.53
N ILE A 40 0.09 -3.28 -0.03
CA ILE A 40 1.08 -2.96 0.98
C ILE A 40 2.44 -3.41 0.49
N SER A 41 3.45 -2.57 0.71
CA SER A 41 4.83 -2.90 0.45
C SER A 41 5.69 -2.42 1.61
N SER A 42 6.69 -3.19 2.00
CA SER A 42 7.71 -2.67 2.89
C SER A 42 8.63 -1.74 2.09
N SER A 43 9.25 -0.79 2.77
CA SER A 43 10.22 0.12 2.16
C SER A 43 11.60 -0.52 2.16
N LYS A 44 12.39 -0.25 1.13
CA LYS A 44 13.79 -0.68 1.11
C LYS A 44 14.58 0.05 2.19
N ASN A 45 15.49 -0.67 2.82
CA ASN A 45 16.40 -0.06 3.78
C ASN A 45 17.68 -0.90 3.90
N PHE A 46 18.57 -0.50 4.81
CA PHE A 46 19.85 -1.17 4.97
C PHE A 46 19.75 -2.53 5.66
N ASN A 47 18.62 -2.82 6.29
CA ASN A 47 18.48 -4.04 7.10
C ASN A 47 18.20 -5.27 6.25
N THR A 48 17.59 -5.10 5.09
CA THR A 48 17.23 -6.22 4.22
C THR A 48 17.00 -5.76 2.80
N ASP A 49 17.40 -6.61 1.84
CA ASP A 49 17.08 -6.41 0.43
C ASP A 49 15.70 -6.97 0.07
N GLU A 50 15.09 -7.71 0.98
CA GLU A 50 13.78 -8.30 0.73
C GLU A 50 12.68 -7.26 0.86
N ILE A 51 11.64 -7.44 0.08
CA ILE A 51 10.45 -6.59 0.12
C ILE A 51 9.25 -7.46 0.48
N PHE A 52 8.51 -7.05 1.48
CA PHE A 52 7.23 -7.67 1.81
C PHE A 52 6.15 -7.04 0.94
N LEU A 53 5.48 -7.84 0.14
CA LEU A 53 4.36 -7.41 -0.69
C LEU A 53 3.11 -8.15 -0.28
N TRP A 54 2.01 -7.42 -0.15
CA TRP A 54 0.74 -8.01 0.27
C TRP A 54 -0.40 -7.23 -0.38
N ASN A 55 -1.43 -7.92 -0.82
CA ASN A 55 -2.60 -7.24 -1.37
C ASN A 55 -3.86 -8.03 -1.07
N LYS A 56 -4.98 -7.32 -1.06
CA LYS A 56 -6.28 -7.92 -0.84
C LYS A 56 -7.35 -7.10 -1.56
N ILE A 57 -8.20 -7.79 -2.31
CA ILE A 57 -9.33 -7.16 -2.99
C ILE A 57 -10.42 -6.87 -1.95
N CYS A 58 -10.98 -5.67 -2.02
CA CYS A 58 -12.04 -5.23 -1.12
C CYS A 58 -13.36 -5.15 -1.89
N PRO A 59 -14.44 -5.71 -1.35
CA PRO A 59 -15.75 -5.51 -1.96
C PRO A 59 -16.09 -4.02 -1.99
N ALA A 60 -16.68 -3.56 -3.09
CA ALA A 60 -16.95 -2.13 -3.29
C ALA A 60 -17.84 -1.54 -2.20
N ASN A 61 -18.66 -2.36 -1.55
CA ASN A 61 -19.55 -1.91 -0.49
C ASN A 61 -18.91 -1.98 0.90
N GLU A 62 -17.65 -2.37 0.99
CA GLU A 62 -16.92 -2.45 2.27
C GLU A 62 -15.70 -1.53 2.32
N VAL A 63 -15.72 -0.48 1.52
CA VAL A 63 -14.63 0.50 1.50
C VAL A 63 -14.78 1.42 2.70
N ASN A 64 -14.27 0.96 3.83
CA ASN A 64 -14.38 1.68 5.10
C ASN A 64 -13.23 1.30 6.02
N SER A 65 -13.15 2.00 7.15
CA SER A 65 -12.04 1.79 8.09
C SER A 65 -12.14 0.46 8.84
N ILE A 66 -13.33 -0.12 8.96
CA ILE A 66 -13.51 -1.40 9.63
C ILE A 66 -12.84 -2.50 8.81
N TRP A 67 -13.16 -2.55 7.52
CA TRP A 67 -12.56 -3.52 6.62
C TRP A 67 -11.04 -3.34 6.55
N LEU A 68 -10.61 -2.09 6.44
CA LEU A 68 -9.18 -1.80 6.28
C LEU A 68 -8.40 -2.15 7.55
N THR A 69 -8.93 -1.84 8.72
CA THR A 69 -8.30 -2.20 9.99
C THR A 69 -8.11 -3.71 10.11
N LYS A 70 -9.17 -4.45 9.78
CA LYS A 70 -9.11 -5.92 9.83
C LYS A 70 -8.08 -6.46 8.85
N SER A 71 -8.07 -5.94 7.63
CA SER A 71 -7.15 -6.40 6.60
C SER A 71 -5.70 -6.06 6.93
N LEU A 72 -5.45 -4.90 7.54
CA LEU A 72 -4.13 -4.54 8.02
C LEU A 72 -3.66 -5.52 9.10
N SER A 73 -4.54 -5.93 9.99
CA SER A 73 -4.20 -6.93 11.00
C SER A 73 -3.81 -8.27 10.36
N GLU A 74 -4.52 -8.67 9.31
CA GLU A 74 -4.18 -9.88 8.56
C GLU A 74 -2.80 -9.75 7.92
N ALA A 75 -2.51 -8.60 7.32
CA ALA A 75 -1.21 -8.37 6.70
C ALA A 75 -0.08 -8.43 7.73
N LEU A 76 -0.31 -7.85 8.91
CA LEU A 76 0.68 -7.90 10.00
C LEU A 76 0.95 -9.34 10.43
N ASN A 77 -0.10 -10.15 10.55
CA ASN A 77 0.05 -11.55 10.92
C ASN A 77 0.84 -12.34 9.87
N ASP A 78 0.53 -12.10 8.58
CA ASP A 78 1.25 -12.75 7.50
C ASP A 78 2.71 -12.33 7.46
N ALA A 79 2.97 -11.06 7.70
CA ALA A 79 4.34 -10.54 7.74
C ALA A 79 5.13 -11.16 8.88
N GLU A 80 4.52 -11.26 10.05
CA GLU A 80 5.16 -11.87 11.22
C GLU A 80 5.59 -13.30 10.93
N LYS A 81 4.73 -14.05 10.27
CA LYS A 81 5.04 -15.44 9.89
C LYS A 81 6.23 -15.53 8.94
N LYS A 82 6.51 -14.45 8.22
CA LYS A 82 7.62 -14.39 7.28
C LYS A 82 8.86 -13.71 7.85
N GLY A 83 8.85 -13.42 9.15
CA GLY A 83 10.00 -12.85 9.83
C GLY A 83 10.05 -11.33 9.83
N TRP A 84 8.96 -10.66 9.53
CA TRP A 84 8.92 -9.20 9.55
C TRP A 84 8.42 -8.69 10.90
N ALA A 85 9.09 -7.67 11.40
CA ALA A 85 8.62 -6.95 12.57
C ALA A 85 7.46 -6.04 12.21
N LYS A 86 6.63 -5.72 13.19
CA LYS A 86 5.59 -4.72 13.02
C LYS A 86 6.24 -3.37 12.68
N PRO A 87 5.80 -2.71 11.61
CA PRO A 87 6.41 -1.42 11.26
C PRO A 87 6.03 -0.35 12.28
N SER A 88 6.90 0.62 12.48
CA SER A 88 6.59 1.76 13.34
C SER A 88 5.78 2.82 12.59
N LYS A 89 5.90 2.86 11.28
CA LYS A 89 5.23 3.83 10.42
C LYS A 89 4.72 3.19 9.17
N ILE A 90 3.57 3.68 8.70
CA ILE A 90 3.06 3.32 7.37
C ILE A 90 2.83 4.62 6.61
N ARG A 91 3.50 4.76 5.47
CA ARG A 91 3.35 5.92 4.59
C ARG A 91 2.26 5.66 3.57
N PHE A 92 1.53 6.71 3.25
CA PHE A 92 0.52 6.66 2.19
C PHE A 92 0.44 8.04 1.54
N TRP A 93 0.12 8.04 0.24
CA TRP A 93 0.11 9.32 -0.50
C TRP A 93 -1.30 9.74 -0.92
N ARG A 94 -2.25 8.82 -0.95
CA ARG A 94 -3.55 9.08 -1.57
C ARG A 94 -4.43 9.95 -0.68
N ALA A 95 -4.51 11.24 -1.04
CA ALA A 95 -5.20 12.22 -0.24
C ALA A 95 -6.71 11.96 -0.13
N SER A 96 -7.33 11.46 -1.20
CA SER A 96 -8.77 11.20 -1.20
C SER A 96 -9.20 10.12 -0.21
N MET A 97 -8.24 9.28 0.23
CA MET A 97 -8.52 8.19 1.17
C MET A 97 -7.90 8.44 2.54
N LYS A 98 -7.45 9.67 2.78
CA LYS A 98 -6.67 9.99 3.99
C LYS A 98 -7.38 9.61 5.29
N SER A 99 -8.65 9.97 5.41
CA SER A 99 -9.39 9.74 6.66
C SER A 99 -9.49 8.25 6.99
N ILE A 100 -9.86 7.45 6.01
CA ILE A 100 -10.03 6.00 6.18
C ILE A 100 -8.69 5.34 6.48
N ILE A 101 -7.67 5.68 5.70
CA ILE A 101 -6.34 5.06 5.84
C ILE A 101 -5.72 5.43 7.18
N LYS A 102 -5.74 6.72 7.52
CA LYS A 102 -5.16 7.20 8.78
C LYS A 102 -5.81 6.54 9.98
N LYS A 103 -7.13 6.53 10.00
CA LYS A 103 -7.87 5.92 11.11
C LYS A 103 -7.53 4.44 11.27
N SER A 104 -7.46 3.72 10.17
CA SER A 104 -7.20 2.29 10.20
C SER A 104 -5.80 1.97 10.71
N ILE A 105 -4.80 2.72 10.25
CA ILE A 105 -3.42 2.52 10.68
C ILE A 105 -3.29 2.84 12.17
N GLU A 106 -3.90 3.92 12.62
CA GLU A 106 -3.84 4.32 14.03
C GLU A 106 -4.58 3.32 14.92
N ASN A 107 -5.65 2.71 14.42
CA ASN A 107 -6.39 1.69 15.16
C ASN A 107 -5.53 0.48 15.53
N ILE A 108 -4.51 0.19 14.76
CA ILE A 108 -3.62 -0.94 15.04
C ILE A 108 -2.31 -0.48 15.71
N GLY A 109 -2.27 0.74 16.19
CA GLY A 109 -1.15 1.25 16.99
C GLY A 109 0.09 1.58 16.18
N ILE A 110 -0.06 1.98 14.93
CA ILE A 110 1.05 2.35 14.06
C ILE A 110 0.88 3.82 13.67
N GLU A 111 1.98 4.51 13.46
CA GLU A 111 1.95 5.90 13.01
C GLU A 111 1.59 5.95 11.53
N ALA A 112 0.56 6.73 11.20
CA ALA A 112 0.14 6.96 9.82
C ALA A 112 0.81 8.24 9.32
N LEU A 113 1.59 8.14 8.24
CA LEU A 113 2.38 9.26 7.75
C LEU A 113 2.02 9.57 6.29
N PRO A 114 1.26 10.64 6.05
CA PRO A 114 1.04 11.09 4.68
C PRO A 114 2.37 11.50 4.06
N SER A 115 2.71 10.90 2.92
CA SER A 115 4.03 11.12 2.33
C SER A 115 4.04 10.61 0.90
N ARG A 116 4.78 11.27 0.04
CA ARG A 116 5.03 10.80 -1.32
C ARG A 116 6.21 9.84 -1.40
N ARG A 117 6.87 9.59 -0.28
CA ARG A 117 7.99 8.65 -0.24
C ARG A 117 7.44 7.22 -0.16
N THR A 118 6.80 6.81 -1.25
CA THR A 118 6.19 5.49 -1.39
C THR A 118 6.71 4.85 -2.66
N TYR A 119 8.04 4.74 -2.77
CA TYR A 119 8.71 4.31 -4.00
C TYR A 119 8.46 2.85 -4.32
N GLU A 120 8.48 1.97 -3.32
CA GLU A 120 8.25 0.55 -3.54
C GLU A 120 6.80 0.29 -3.95
N LEU A 121 5.89 0.98 -3.29
CA LEU A 121 4.48 0.92 -3.61
C LEU A 121 4.23 1.40 -5.04
N PHE A 122 4.85 2.50 -5.42
CA PHE A 122 4.73 3.07 -6.76
C PHE A 122 5.18 2.06 -7.81
N ASP A 123 6.35 1.47 -7.60
CA ASP A 123 6.87 0.46 -8.53
C ASP A 123 5.93 -0.72 -8.64
N ARG A 124 5.36 -1.16 -7.52
CA ARG A 124 4.43 -2.28 -7.51
C ARG A 124 3.14 -1.96 -8.26
N ILE A 125 2.56 -0.79 -8.02
CA ILE A 125 1.32 -0.38 -8.71
C ILE A 125 1.59 -0.24 -10.20
N LYS A 126 2.72 0.34 -10.57
CA LYS A 126 3.09 0.48 -11.97
C LYS A 126 3.20 -0.88 -12.65
N PHE A 127 3.82 -1.84 -12.00
CA PHE A 127 3.92 -3.20 -12.50
C PHE A 127 2.51 -3.81 -12.70
N LEU A 128 1.63 -3.65 -11.70
CA LEU A 128 0.29 -4.19 -11.80
C LEU A 128 -0.50 -3.57 -12.95
N GLU A 129 -0.37 -2.27 -13.14
CA GLU A 129 -1.07 -1.56 -14.22
C GLU A 129 -0.57 -1.94 -15.59
N GLN A 130 0.69 -2.26 -15.72
CA GLN A 130 1.29 -2.60 -17.01
C GLN A 130 1.20 -4.09 -17.34
N GLU A 131 1.36 -4.96 -16.35
CA GLU A 131 1.58 -6.40 -16.59
C GLU A 131 0.47 -7.28 -16.06
N VAL A 132 -0.36 -6.83 -15.14
CA VAL A 132 -1.33 -7.69 -14.47
C VAL A 132 -2.76 -7.29 -14.80
N TYR A 133 -3.15 -6.06 -14.52
CA TYR A 133 -4.53 -5.62 -14.71
C TYR A 133 -5.01 -5.74 -16.15
N PRO A 134 -4.20 -5.46 -17.18
CA PRO A 134 -4.67 -5.61 -18.56
C PRO A 134 -5.07 -7.04 -18.94
N LEU A 135 -4.62 -8.05 -18.19
CA LEU A 135 -4.97 -9.45 -18.43
C LEU A 135 -6.21 -9.88 -17.67
N GLU A 136 -6.74 -9.03 -16.81
CA GLU A 136 -7.91 -9.37 -16.00
C GLU A 136 -9.20 -9.17 -16.78
N ASN A 137 -10.20 -10.02 -16.49
CA ASN A 137 -11.54 -9.82 -17.01
C ASN A 137 -12.10 -8.52 -16.42
N GLY A 138 -12.75 -7.72 -17.27
CA GLY A 138 -13.32 -6.45 -16.80
C GLY A 138 -12.35 -5.30 -16.84
N TYR A 139 -11.15 -5.49 -17.33
CA TYR A 139 -10.19 -4.41 -17.46
C TYR A 139 -10.72 -3.31 -18.40
N VAL A 140 -10.62 -2.06 -17.96
CA VAL A 140 -11.02 -0.89 -18.74
C VAL A 140 -9.83 0.05 -18.85
N ARG A 141 -9.27 0.14 -20.05
CA ARG A 141 -8.05 0.89 -20.28
C ARG A 141 -8.27 2.39 -20.02
N GLY A 142 -7.47 2.93 -19.09
CA GLY A 142 -7.26 4.36 -18.96
C GLY A 142 -8.47 5.23 -18.59
N VAL A 143 -9.60 4.63 -18.22
CA VAL A 143 -10.83 5.41 -18.02
C VAL A 143 -11.26 5.50 -16.57
N LEU A 144 -11.08 4.42 -15.80
CA LEU A 144 -11.74 4.31 -14.51
C LEU A 144 -10.93 4.77 -13.33
N ALA A 145 -9.64 4.67 -13.40
CA ALA A 145 -8.81 5.12 -12.30
C ALA A 145 -7.68 5.93 -12.86
N PRO A 146 -7.31 7.00 -12.18
CA PRO A 146 -6.11 7.72 -12.57
C PRO A 146 -4.96 6.76 -12.42
N THR A 147 -4.11 6.68 -13.43
CA THR A 147 -2.88 5.92 -13.27
C THR A 147 -2.03 6.70 -12.29
N PHE A 148 -1.37 5.98 -11.44
CA PHE A 148 -0.45 6.56 -10.48
C PHE A 148 0.62 7.38 -11.20
N THR A 149 1.16 6.82 -12.27
CA THR A 149 2.26 7.41 -13.01
C THR A 149 1.89 8.78 -13.59
N SER A 150 0.78 8.86 -14.30
CA SER A 150 0.43 10.13 -14.93
C SER A 150 0.11 11.20 -13.90
N LYS A 151 -0.51 10.83 -12.79
CA LYS A 151 -0.77 11.77 -11.72
C LYS A 151 0.50 12.30 -11.10
N ILE A 152 1.45 11.41 -10.83
CA ILE A 152 2.73 11.79 -10.26
C ILE A 152 3.51 12.67 -11.19
N GLU A 153 3.53 12.36 -12.46
CA GLU A 153 4.24 13.16 -13.45
C GLU A 153 3.69 14.59 -13.51
N ASN A 154 2.39 14.72 -13.50
CA ASN A 154 1.77 16.05 -13.52
C ASN A 154 2.06 16.84 -12.26
N ASP A 155 2.01 16.18 -11.11
CA ASP A 155 2.24 16.83 -9.83
C ASP A 155 3.70 17.12 -9.57
N ALA A 156 4.58 16.30 -10.08
CA ALA A 156 6.02 16.43 -9.84
C ALA A 156 6.66 17.54 -10.64
N LYS A 157 5.90 18.08 -11.53
CA LYS A 157 6.39 19.28 -12.20
C LYS A 157 6.46 20.45 -11.24
N PRO A 158 6.31 20.21 -10.24
CA PRO A 158 6.64 20.87 -9.14
C PRO A 158 7.31 20.75 -8.10
N LEU A 159 7.17 19.06 -8.17
CA LEU A 159 7.38 18.52 -7.34
C LEU A 159 7.71 18.37 -7.02
N PRO A 160 7.86 18.67 -7.29
CA PRO A 160 8.11 18.37 -6.86
C PRO A 160 8.45 18.24 -6.30
N GLU A 161 8.13 18.38 -6.18
CA GLU A 161 8.08 18.08 -5.57
C GLU A 161 7.94 17.88 -5.22
N ALA A 162 7.84 18.08 -5.64
CA ALA A 162 7.50 17.86 -5.35
C ALA A 162 7.05 17.79 -5.40
N VAL A 163 6.75 18.14 -5.59
CA VAL A 163 6.29 18.13 -5.63
C VAL A 163 5.65 18.11 -5.77
N ARG A 164 5.37 18.29 -5.84
CA ARG A 164 4.80 18.44 -5.86
C ARG A 164 3.91 18.07 -5.55
N GLY A 165 3.53 17.52 -5.46
CA GLY A 165 2.77 17.36 -5.07
C GLY A 165 1.95 17.00 -4.89
N ASP A 166 1.72 17.34 -4.84
CA ASP A 166 1.03 16.99 -4.70
C ASP A 166 0.55 16.73 -5.02
N ALA A 167 0.63 16.49 -5.52
CA ALA A 167 0.47 16.42 -5.77
C ALA A 167 0.24 15.98 -6.09
N LEU A 168 0.45 15.95 -6.44
CA LEU A 168 0.58 15.72 -6.58
C LEU A 168 0.00 15.47 -6.54
N THR A 169 -0.24 15.53 -6.67
CA THR A 169 -0.47 15.45 -6.51
C THR A 169 -0.90 15.28 -6.38
N ILE A 170 -1.02 15.30 -6.55
CA ILE A 170 -1.08 15.21 -6.31
C ILE A 170 -1.63 15.06 -6.12
N SER A 171 -1.92 14.87 -6.20
CA SER A 171 -2.37 14.99 -5.81
C SER A 171 -2.51 15.11 -5.52
#